data_9fb73221aa7487fc2c136a147c872aaa
#
_entry.id   9fb73221aa7487fc2c136a147c872aaa
#
_cell.length_a   1.000
_cell.length_b   1.000
_cell.length_c   1.000
_cell.angle_alpha   90.00
_cell.angle_beta   90.00
_cell.angle_gamma   90.00
#
_symmetry.space_group_name_H-M   'P 1'
#
loop_
_entity.id
_entity.type
_entity.pdbx_description
1 polymer ?
#
loop_
_entity_poly.entity_id
_entity_poly.type
_entity_poly.pdbx_seq_one_letter_code
_entity_poly.pdbx_strand_id
1 'polypeptide(L)'
;LIGGGSSVYRMANANTLYQAMYNMGNGKVLTVPIVGILLIAVTIIFVYLTTETKYGKQSYAVGSNAKAARMTGIDVDKVKVSVFVIAGALVGLASFVWIAMNASADPATTGSSYEMYAIAAVVLGGISMSGGRGKMLGILFGAMSYTVIDKIIVALKMDSLINDAIKGIILIVVIM
;
A
#
# COMPACT_ATOMS: atom_id res chain seq x y z
N LEU A 1 -16.76 -20.95 10.10
CA LEU A 1 -15.85 -21.31 11.20
C LEU A 1 -14.88 -20.17 11.39
N ILE A 2 -15.14 -19.32 12.36
CA ILE A 2 -14.22 -18.28 12.82
C ILE A 2 -13.19 -19.00 13.68
N GLY A 3 -12.05 -19.35 13.08
CA GLY A 3 -10.94 -19.97 13.80
C GLY A 3 -10.32 -18.96 14.75
N GLY A 4 -10.56 -19.12 16.03
CA GLY A 4 -9.77 -18.44 17.05
C GLY A 4 -8.40 -19.09 17.17
N GLY A 5 -7.35 -18.30 17.08
CA GLY A 5 -5.97 -18.75 17.22
C GLY A 5 -5.14 -18.59 15.95
N SER A 6 -3.85 -18.83 16.06
CA SER A 6 -2.83 -18.69 15.00
C SER A 6 -2.86 -19.82 13.96
N SER A 7 -4.04 -20.21 13.46
CA SER A 7 -4.14 -21.23 12.43
C SER A 7 -3.95 -20.62 11.03
N VAL A 8 -3.00 -21.16 10.30
CA VAL A 8 -2.73 -20.79 8.90
C VAL A 8 -3.81 -21.37 8.01
N TYR A 9 -4.57 -20.51 7.32
CA TYR A 9 -5.54 -20.93 6.33
C TYR A 9 -4.87 -21.06 4.96
N ARG A 10 -4.85 -22.28 4.43
CA ARG A 10 -4.35 -22.57 3.08
C ARG A 10 -5.51 -22.78 2.13
N MET A 11 -5.40 -22.25 0.93
CA MET A 11 -6.36 -22.50 -0.12
C MET A 11 -6.26 -23.96 -0.57
N ALA A 12 -7.36 -24.70 -0.48
CA ALA A 12 -7.39 -26.09 -0.96
C ALA A 12 -7.30 -26.14 -2.49
N ASN A 13 -6.46 -27.01 -3.02
CA ASN A 13 -6.19 -27.16 -4.46
C ASN A 13 -7.42 -27.65 -5.29
N ALA A 14 -8.56 -27.89 -4.67
CA ALA A 14 -9.68 -28.59 -5.28
C ALA A 14 -10.75 -27.71 -5.96
N ASN A 15 -10.68 -26.38 -5.82
CA ASN A 15 -11.74 -25.49 -6.33
C ASN A 15 -11.23 -24.60 -7.46
N THR A 16 -11.94 -24.58 -8.58
CA THR A 16 -11.62 -23.78 -9.78
C THR A 16 -11.43 -22.29 -9.47
N LEU A 17 -12.19 -21.75 -8.51
CA LEU A 17 -12.06 -20.36 -8.06
C LEU A 17 -10.71 -20.09 -7.40
N TYR A 18 -10.22 -20.99 -6.57
CA TYR A 18 -8.90 -20.83 -5.91
C TYR A 18 -7.74 -20.94 -6.89
N GLN A 19 -7.86 -21.82 -7.89
CA GLN A 19 -6.88 -21.90 -8.98
C GLN A 19 -6.88 -20.64 -9.83
N ALA A 20 -8.04 -20.06 -10.12
CA ALA A 20 -8.13 -18.80 -10.83
C ALA A 20 -7.48 -17.65 -10.03
N MET A 21 -7.73 -17.53 -8.73
CA MET A 21 -7.12 -16.55 -7.85
C MET A 21 -5.59 -16.73 -7.78
N TYR A 22 -5.11 -17.96 -7.64
CA TYR A 22 -3.69 -18.27 -7.61
C TYR A 22 -3.00 -17.90 -8.94
N ASN A 23 -3.66 -18.20 -10.05
CA ASN A 23 -3.16 -17.84 -11.39
C ASN A 23 -3.16 -16.32 -11.61
N MET A 24 -4.09 -15.57 -11.02
CA MET A 24 -4.07 -14.11 -11.05
C MET A 24 -2.90 -13.54 -10.23
N GLY A 25 -2.58 -14.14 -9.07
CA GLY A 25 -1.47 -13.69 -8.22
C GLY A 25 -0.09 -14.07 -8.76
N ASN A 26 0.05 -15.26 -9.35
CA ASN A 26 1.33 -15.81 -9.80
C ASN A 26 1.45 -15.91 -11.32
N GLY A 27 0.40 -15.57 -12.07
CA GLY A 27 0.39 -15.59 -13.54
C GLY A 27 1.29 -14.53 -14.14
N LYS A 28 1.76 -14.82 -15.35
CA LYS A 28 2.57 -13.88 -16.17
C LYS A 28 1.89 -13.67 -17.51
N VAL A 29 1.84 -12.41 -17.94
CA VAL A 29 1.44 -12.04 -19.30
C VAL A 29 2.70 -11.54 -20.01
N LEU A 30 3.14 -12.23 -21.05
CA LEU A 30 4.35 -11.89 -21.82
C LEU A 30 5.61 -11.65 -20.94
N THR A 31 5.87 -12.42 -19.91
CA THR A 31 7.02 -12.25 -18.99
C THR A 31 6.77 -11.31 -17.81
N VAL A 32 5.74 -10.46 -17.84
CA VAL A 32 5.42 -9.52 -16.75
C VAL A 32 4.42 -10.17 -15.78
N PRO A 33 4.66 -10.13 -14.46
CA PRO A 33 3.69 -10.64 -13.49
C PRO A 33 2.40 -9.79 -13.52
N ILE A 34 1.24 -10.44 -13.48
CA ILE A 34 -0.08 -9.78 -13.52
C ILE A 34 -0.19 -8.74 -12.41
N VAL A 35 0.35 -9.02 -11.23
CA VAL A 35 0.39 -8.07 -10.10
C VAL A 35 1.14 -6.80 -10.43
N GLY A 36 2.24 -6.89 -11.22
CA GLY A 36 2.98 -5.71 -11.68
C GLY A 36 2.16 -4.84 -12.64
N ILE A 37 1.41 -5.48 -13.54
CA ILE A 37 0.48 -4.76 -14.45
C ILE A 37 -0.61 -4.05 -13.64
N LEU A 38 -1.17 -4.72 -12.65
CA LEU A 38 -2.18 -4.15 -11.74
C LEU A 38 -1.64 -2.96 -10.96
N LEU A 39 -0.40 -3.05 -10.44
CA LEU A 39 0.27 -1.94 -9.75
C LEU A 39 0.41 -0.72 -10.67
N ILE A 40 0.87 -0.92 -11.90
CA ILE A 40 1.02 0.15 -12.89
C ILE A 40 -0.33 0.76 -13.22
N ALA A 41 -1.36 -0.05 -13.45
CA ALA A 41 -2.70 0.42 -13.76
C ALA A 41 -3.28 1.28 -12.62
N VAL A 42 -3.19 0.81 -11.37
CA VAL A 42 -3.61 1.56 -10.18
C VAL A 42 -2.83 2.87 -10.08
N THR A 43 -1.52 2.84 -10.28
CA THR A 43 -0.69 4.05 -10.24
C THR A 43 -1.12 5.08 -11.28
N ILE A 44 -1.37 4.67 -12.53
CA ILE A 44 -1.84 5.57 -13.61
C ILE A 44 -3.19 6.19 -13.23
N ILE A 45 -4.13 5.39 -12.74
CA ILE A 45 -5.44 5.86 -12.29
C ILE A 45 -5.28 6.92 -11.21
N PHE A 46 -4.45 6.67 -10.20
CA PHE A 46 -4.27 7.62 -9.09
C PHE A 46 -3.44 8.85 -9.48
N VAL A 47 -2.49 8.73 -10.38
CA VAL A 47 -1.81 9.89 -10.98
C VAL A 47 -2.83 10.79 -11.66
N TYR A 48 -3.68 10.25 -12.53
CA TYR A 48 -4.74 11.00 -13.19
C TYR A 48 -5.72 11.63 -12.18
N LEU A 49 -6.17 10.84 -11.20
CA LEU A 49 -7.13 11.28 -10.17
C LEU A 49 -6.57 12.43 -9.32
N THR A 50 -5.29 12.39 -8.99
CA THR A 50 -4.65 13.41 -8.13
C THR A 50 -4.24 14.67 -8.89
N THR A 51 -3.85 14.55 -10.17
CA THR A 51 -3.35 15.70 -10.94
C THR A 51 -4.46 16.42 -11.73
N GLU A 52 -5.34 15.64 -12.37
CA GLU A 52 -6.29 16.21 -13.35
C GLU A 52 -7.68 16.45 -12.79
N THR A 53 -8.06 15.81 -11.68
CA THR A 53 -9.43 15.93 -11.17
C THR A 53 -9.59 17.01 -10.10
N LYS A 54 -10.81 17.52 -9.99
CA LYS A 54 -11.21 18.44 -8.91
C LYS A 54 -11.02 17.77 -7.53
N TYR A 55 -11.29 16.46 -7.46
CA TYR A 55 -11.12 15.67 -6.24
C TYR A 55 -9.67 15.68 -5.74
N GLY A 56 -8.70 15.45 -6.62
CA GLY A 56 -7.29 15.50 -6.25
C GLY A 56 -6.89 16.88 -5.72
N LYS A 57 -7.26 17.94 -6.42
CA LYS A 57 -6.98 19.32 -5.99
C LYS A 57 -7.60 19.65 -4.64
N GLN A 58 -8.85 19.23 -4.41
CA GLN A 58 -9.52 19.37 -3.11
C GLN A 58 -8.83 18.58 -2.01
N SER A 59 -8.40 17.34 -2.29
CA SER A 59 -7.68 16.50 -1.33
C SER A 59 -6.35 17.13 -0.89
N TYR A 60 -5.59 17.69 -1.83
CA TYR A 60 -4.36 18.45 -1.51
C TYR A 60 -4.65 19.71 -0.70
N ALA A 61 -5.69 20.47 -1.06
CA ALA A 61 -6.09 21.68 -0.34
C ALA A 61 -6.50 21.36 1.11
N VAL A 62 -7.33 20.33 1.33
CA VAL A 62 -7.75 19.86 2.64
C VAL A 62 -6.56 19.34 3.45
N GLY A 63 -5.65 18.60 2.81
CA GLY A 63 -4.44 18.09 3.44
C GLY A 63 -3.47 19.20 3.86
N SER A 64 -3.37 20.28 3.11
CA SER A 64 -2.52 21.43 3.42
C SER A 64 -3.09 22.29 4.57
N ASN A 65 -4.35 22.66 4.49
CA ASN A 65 -5.05 23.42 5.52
C ASN A 65 -6.57 23.23 5.42
N ALA A 66 -7.09 22.34 6.25
CA ALA A 66 -8.53 22.02 6.26
C ALA A 66 -9.42 23.23 6.61
N LYS A 67 -8.93 24.16 7.48
CA LYS A 67 -9.68 25.35 7.84
C LYS A 67 -9.79 26.33 6.66
N ALA A 68 -8.68 26.58 5.99
CA ALA A 68 -8.67 27.42 4.78
C ALA A 68 -9.51 26.80 3.64
N ALA A 69 -9.40 25.49 3.43
CA ALA A 69 -10.21 24.78 2.43
C ALA A 69 -11.71 24.90 2.70
N ARG A 70 -12.14 24.84 3.97
CA ARG A 70 -13.55 25.04 4.36
C ARG A 70 -14.02 26.46 4.05
N MET A 71 -13.16 27.47 4.22
CA MET A 71 -13.50 28.87 3.92
C MET A 71 -13.65 29.12 2.41
N THR A 72 -13.06 28.30 1.56
CA THR A 72 -13.23 28.36 0.09
C THR A 72 -14.41 27.53 -0.42
N GLY A 73 -15.26 27.02 0.47
CA GLY A 73 -16.46 26.26 0.12
C GLY A 73 -16.22 24.76 -0.15
N ILE A 74 -15.02 24.24 0.16
CA ILE A 74 -14.75 22.81 0.03
C ILE A 74 -15.37 22.08 1.23
N ASP A 75 -16.18 21.05 0.95
CA ASP A 75 -16.74 20.16 1.98
C ASP A 75 -15.64 19.21 2.49
N VAL A 76 -14.94 19.65 3.53
CA VAL A 76 -13.80 18.95 4.13
C VAL A 76 -14.19 17.56 4.62
N ASP A 77 -15.39 17.41 5.16
CA ASP A 77 -15.83 16.16 5.77
C ASP A 77 -16.11 15.10 4.69
N LYS A 78 -16.73 15.48 3.57
CA LYS A 78 -16.89 14.59 2.41
C LYS A 78 -15.56 14.18 1.81
N VAL A 79 -14.61 15.12 1.67
CA VAL A 79 -13.26 14.79 1.16
C VAL A 79 -12.56 13.80 2.08
N LYS A 80 -12.60 14.00 3.39
CA LYS A 80 -12.01 13.05 4.36
C LYS A 80 -12.64 11.67 4.25
N VAL A 81 -13.96 11.59 4.30
CA VAL A 81 -14.68 10.31 4.20
C VAL A 81 -14.32 9.58 2.91
N SER A 82 -14.30 10.28 1.77
CA SER A 82 -13.95 9.67 0.48
C SER A 82 -12.51 9.14 0.44
N VAL A 83 -11.54 9.85 1.05
CA VAL A 83 -10.16 9.38 1.17
C VAL A 83 -10.08 8.07 1.97
N PHE A 84 -10.79 7.98 3.10
CA PHE A 84 -10.82 6.74 3.89
C PHE A 84 -11.53 5.59 3.16
N VAL A 85 -12.60 5.85 2.43
CA VAL A 85 -13.28 4.84 1.60
C VAL A 85 -12.35 4.32 0.51
N ILE A 86 -11.64 5.20 -0.19
CA ILE A 86 -10.67 4.81 -1.22
C ILE A 86 -9.51 4.02 -0.60
N ALA A 87 -8.98 4.47 0.54
CA ALA A 87 -7.92 3.75 1.24
C ALA A 87 -8.37 2.35 1.65
N GLY A 88 -9.58 2.21 2.20
CA GLY A 88 -10.15 0.90 2.54
C GLY A 88 -10.31 -0.02 1.34
N ALA A 89 -10.76 0.51 0.20
CA ALA A 89 -10.88 -0.25 -1.05
C ALA A 89 -9.50 -0.73 -1.55
N LEU A 90 -8.47 0.12 -1.47
CA LEU A 90 -7.11 -0.25 -1.86
C LEU A 90 -6.51 -1.30 -0.91
N VAL A 91 -6.76 -1.20 0.39
CA VAL A 91 -6.35 -2.22 1.37
C VAL A 91 -7.03 -3.55 1.08
N GLY A 92 -8.32 -3.55 0.76
CA GLY A 92 -9.04 -4.75 0.36
C GLY A 92 -8.45 -5.40 -0.90
N LEU A 93 -8.11 -4.59 -1.90
CA LEU A 93 -7.45 -5.05 -3.12
C LEU A 93 -6.04 -5.60 -2.83
N ALA A 94 -5.27 -4.93 -1.99
CA ALA A 94 -3.94 -5.39 -1.58
C ALA A 94 -4.01 -6.72 -0.82
N SER A 95 -4.99 -6.89 0.07
CA SER A 95 -5.22 -8.14 0.81
C SER A 95 -5.59 -9.29 -0.14
N PHE A 96 -6.43 -9.02 -1.14
CA PHE A 96 -6.79 -10.00 -2.17
C PHE A 96 -5.54 -10.46 -2.95
N VAL A 97 -4.73 -9.51 -3.41
CA VAL A 97 -3.48 -9.79 -4.13
C VAL A 97 -2.51 -10.59 -3.26
N TRP A 98 -2.37 -10.21 -1.99
CA TRP A 98 -1.53 -10.94 -1.03
C TRP A 98 -1.92 -12.41 -0.90
N ILE A 99 -3.22 -12.68 -0.69
CA ILE A 99 -3.73 -14.04 -0.58
C ILE A 99 -3.56 -14.80 -1.91
N ALA A 100 -3.80 -14.16 -3.04
CA ALA A 100 -3.61 -14.76 -4.36
C ALA A 100 -2.16 -15.17 -4.62
N MET A 101 -1.18 -14.38 -4.13
CA MET A 101 0.25 -14.70 -4.28
C MET A 101 0.74 -15.79 -3.33
N ASN A 102 0.31 -15.74 -2.07
CA ASN A 102 0.85 -16.62 -1.02
C ASN A 102 0.02 -17.89 -0.80
N ALA A 103 -1.20 -17.96 -1.34
CA ALA A 103 -2.17 -19.06 -1.17
C ALA A 103 -2.45 -19.45 0.30
N SER A 104 -2.03 -18.61 1.23
CA SER A 104 -2.22 -18.82 2.68
C SER A 104 -2.20 -17.49 3.42
N ALA A 105 -2.93 -17.41 4.53
CA ALA A 105 -2.90 -16.29 5.44
C ALA A 105 -2.93 -16.80 6.88
N ASP A 106 -2.12 -16.19 7.73
CA ASP A 106 -2.15 -16.40 9.17
C ASP A 106 -2.83 -15.19 9.82
N PRO A 107 -3.97 -15.34 10.47
CA PRO A 107 -4.70 -14.24 11.09
C PRO A 107 -3.91 -13.48 12.17
N ALA A 108 -2.89 -14.12 12.78
CA ALA A 108 -2.11 -13.52 13.85
C ALA A 108 -0.93 -12.68 13.33
N THR A 109 -0.36 -13.04 12.18
CA THR A 109 0.92 -12.45 11.73
C THR A 109 0.81 -11.75 10.38
N THR A 110 -0.13 -12.18 9.52
CA THR A 110 -0.28 -11.57 8.17
C THR A 110 -0.77 -10.13 8.29
N GLY A 111 0.00 -9.20 7.73
CA GLY A 111 -0.32 -7.77 7.76
C GLY A 111 0.19 -7.04 9.00
N SER A 112 0.80 -7.73 9.97
CA SER A 112 1.40 -7.07 11.14
C SER A 112 2.48 -6.08 10.70
N SER A 113 2.43 -4.86 11.25
CA SER A 113 3.36 -3.75 10.96
C SER A 113 3.35 -3.22 9.52
N TYR A 114 2.42 -3.66 8.66
CA TYR A 114 2.35 -3.17 7.27
C TYR A 114 2.01 -1.69 7.18
N GLU A 115 1.30 -1.14 8.15
CA GLU A 115 1.06 0.30 8.26
C GLU A 115 2.36 1.09 8.38
N MET A 116 3.33 0.62 9.16
CA MET A 116 4.63 1.26 9.31
C MET A 116 5.43 1.20 8.01
N TYR A 117 5.40 0.07 7.32
CA TYR A 117 6.07 -0.10 6.03
C TYR A 117 5.46 0.79 4.95
N ALA A 118 4.14 0.93 4.94
CA ALA A 118 3.44 1.82 4.01
C ALA A 118 3.81 3.29 4.27
N ILE A 119 3.83 3.73 5.53
CA ILE A 119 4.25 5.09 5.91
C ILE A 119 5.70 5.34 5.48
N ALA A 120 6.62 4.41 5.78
CA ALA A 120 8.02 4.53 5.38
C ALA A 120 8.19 4.66 3.86
N ALA A 121 7.50 3.83 3.08
CA ALA A 121 7.53 3.88 1.63
C ALA A 121 6.99 5.20 1.07
N VAL A 122 5.91 5.72 1.64
CA VAL A 122 5.28 6.98 1.21
C VAL A 122 6.18 8.18 1.54
N VAL A 123 6.77 8.21 2.72
CA VAL A 123 7.69 9.28 3.14
C VAL A 123 8.99 9.24 2.32
N LEU A 124 9.55 8.05 2.08
CA LEU A 124 10.68 7.85 1.18
C LEU A 124 10.38 8.34 -0.24
N GLY A 125 9.11 8.24 -0.66
CA GLY A 125 8.59 8.80 -1.91
C GLY A 125 8.42 10.31 -1.93
N GLY A 126 8.77 11.02 -0.84
CA GLY A 126 8.70 12.48 -0.75
C GLY A 126 7.30 13.04 -0.49
N ILE A 127 6.40 12.26 0.11
CA ILE A 127 5.11 12.75 0.57
C ILE A 127 5.27 13.36 1.96
N SER A 128 4.79 14.58 2.13
CA SER A 128 4.84 15.27 3.41
C SER A 128 3.90 14.64 4.45
N MET A 129 4.44 14.32 5.62
CA MET A 129 3.66 13.86 6.77
C MET A 129 2.68 14.91 7.28
N SER A 130 2.98 16.20 7.07
CA SER A 130 2.07 17.30 7.43
C SER A 130 0.89 17.45 6.46
N GLY A 131 0.86 16.67 5.37
CA GLY A 131 -0.20 16.68 4.36
C GLY A 131 -0.04 17.76 3.28
N GLY A 132 -0.89 17.68 2.27
CA GLY A 132 -1.04 18.68 1.21
C GLY A 132 0.12 18.79 0.22
N ARG A 133 1.19 18.00 0.35
CA ARG A 133 2.37 18.03 -0.51
C ARG A 133 2.85 16.63 -0.85
N GLY A 134 3.23 16.43 -2.10
CA GLY A 134 3.79 15.18 -2.61
C GLY A 134 3.28 14.86 -4.01
N LYS A 135 3.92 13.91 -4.68
CA LYS A 135 3.54 13.43 -6.01
C LYS A 135 3.24 11.94 -5.96
N MET A 136 2.18 11.52 -6.64
CA MET A 136 1.78 10.10 -6.70
C MET A 136 2.88 9.18 -7.25
N LEU A 137 3.63 9.65 -8.26
CA LEU A 137 4.79 8.92 -8.77
C LEU A 137 5.88 8.73 -7.72
N GLY A 138 6.04 9.68 -6.78
CA GLY A 138 6.97 9.55 -5.67
C GLY A 138 6.65 8.32 -4.82
N ILE A 139 5.36 8.04 -4.55
CA ILE A 139 4.94 6.86 -3.80
C ILE A 139 5.38 5.56 -4.49
N LEU A 140 5.24 5.47 -5.81
CA LEU A 140 5.68 4.31 -6.57
C LEU A 140 7.18 4.07 -6.40
N PHE A 141 8.00 5.11 -6.61
CA PHE A 141 9.46 5.01 -6.45
C PHE A 141 9.86 4.75 -5.00
N GLY A 142 9.18 5.36 -4.03
CA GLY A 142 9.41 5.12 -2.61
C GLY A 142 9.11 3.67 -2.21
N ALA A 143 8.00 3.11 -2.67
CA ALA A 143 7.64 1.72 -2.44
C ALA A 143 8.64 0.75 -3.09
N MET A 144 9.09 1.03 -4.31
CA MET A 144 10.13 0.24 -4.98
C MET A 144 11.45 0.30 -4.21
N SER A 145 11.91 1.49 -3.83
CA SER A 145 13.15 1.68 -3.07
C SER A 145 13.08 0.96 -1.73
N TYR A 146 11.97 1.09 -1.00
CA TYR A 146 11.75 0.39 0.26
C TYR A 146 11.81 -1.14 0.09
N THR A 147 11.17 -1.67 -0.95
CA THR A 147 11.17 -3.11 -1.24
C THR A 147 12.59 -3.61 -1.58
N VAL A 148 13.38 -2.82 -2.31
CA VAL A 148 14.78 -3.17 -2.63
C VAL A 148 15.61 -3.22 -1.36
N ILE A 149 15.48 -2.23 -0.48
CA ILE A 149 16.16 -2.20 0.83
C ILE A 149 15.79 -3.44 1.65
N ASP A 150 14.49 -3.76 1.74
CA ASP A 150 14.03 -4.95 2.47
C ASP A 150 14.64 -6.24 1.91
N LYS A 151 14.68 -6.40 0.60
CA LYS A 151 15.30 -7.56 -0.06
C LYS A 151 16.80 -7.66 0.17
N ILE A 152 17.51 -6.54 0.19
CA ILE A 152 18.95 -6.51 0.51
C ILE A 152 19.20 -6.98 1.94
N ILE A 153 18.42 -6.49 2.91
CA ILE A 153 18.57 -6.87 4.33
C ILE A 153 18.29 -8.38 4.50
N VAL A 154 17.25 -8.90 3.86
CA VAL A 154 16.92 -10.34 3.89
C VAL A 154 18.04 -11.18 3.23
N ALA A 155 18.61 -10.71 2.11
CA ALA A 155 19.71 -11.38 1.42
C ALA A 155 20.99 -11.47 2.28
N LEU A 156 21.23 -10.50 3.14
CA LEU A 156 22.33 -10.50 4.10
C LEU A 156 22.12 -11.49 5.27
N LYS A 157 20.98 -12.20 5.28
CA LYS A 157 20.61 -13.17 6.34
C LYS A 157 20.68 -12.58 7.77
N MET A 158 20.37 -11.29 7.89
CA MET A 158 20.33 -10.61 9.18
C MET A 158 19.15 -11.10 10.00
N ASP A 159 19.30 -11.08 11.32
CA ASP A 159 18.24 -11.47 12.25
C ASP A 159 17.02 -10.55 12.10
N SER A 160 15.83 -11.10 12.30
CA SER A 160 14.55 -10.38 12.18
C SER A 160 14.52 -9.08 13.01
N LEU A 161 15.06 -9.14 14.23
CA LEU A 161 15.14 -7.95 15.12
C LEU A 161 16.01 -6.83 14.54
N ILE A 162 17.12 -7.19 13.91
CA ILE A 162 18.02 -6.22 13.26
C ILE A 162 17.35 -5.61 12.02
N ASN A 163 16.60 -6.42 11.27
CA ASN A 163 15.82 -5.96 10.13
C ASN A 163 14.81 -4.88 10.54
N ASP A 164 14.05 -5.11 11.59
CA ASP A 164 13.07 -4.14 12.08
C ASP A 164 13.73 -2.88 12.67
N ALA A 165 14.88 -3.02 13.33
CA ALA A 165 15.65 -1.88 13.82
C ALA A 165 16.17 -1.00 12.67
N ILE A 166 16.72 -1.60 11.60
CA ILE A 166 17.19 -0.86 10.41
C ILE A 166 16.02 -0.13 9.74
N LYS A 167 14.86 -0.78 9.58
CA LYS A 167 13.66 -0.14 9.02
C LYS A 167 13.19 1.05 9.86
N GLY A 168 13.24 0.92 11.19
CA GLY A 168 12.94 2.03 12.11
C GLY A 168 13.92 3.20 11.97
N ILE A 169 15.21 2.93 11.85
CA ILE A 169 16.24 3.95 11.64
C ILE A 169 16.04 4.68 10.30
N ILE A 170 15.78 3.92 9.22
CA ILE A 170 15.48 4.50 7.90
C ILE A 170 14.27 5.43 7.99
N LEU A 171 13.21 5.01 8.68
CA LEU A 171 12.02 5.83 8.87
C LEU A 171 12.35 7.15 9.57
N ILE A 172 13.13 7.11 10.66
CA ILE A 172 13.53 8.31 11.41
C ILE A 172 14.37 9.26 10.53
N VAL A 173 15.35 8.73 9.81
CA VAL A 173 16.25 9.54 8.96
C VAL A 173 15.49 10.21 7.81
N VAL A 174 14.47 9.55 7.26
CA VAL A 174 13.67 10.09 6.14
C VAL A 174 12.64 11.12 6.61
N ILE A 175 12.20 11.04 7.87
CA ILE A 175 11.23 12.01 8.45
C ILE A 175 11.92 13.30 8.91
N MET A 176 13.20 13.25 9.26
CA MET A 176 13.98 14.44 9.68
C MET A 176 14.33 15.35 8.50
#